data_235aab01daae3c740ed4f69d68ae55e8
#
_entry.id   235aab01daae3c740ed4f69d68ae55e8
#
_cell.length_a   1.000
_cell.length_b   1.000
_cell.length_c   1.000
_cell.angle_alpha   90.00
_cell.angle_beta   90.00
_cell.angle_gamma   90.00
#
_symmetry.space_group_name_H-M   'P 1'
#
loop_
_entity.id
_entity.type
_entity.pdbx_description
1 polymer ?
#
loop_
_entity_poly.entity_id
_entity_poly.type
_entity_poly.pdbx_seq_one_letter_code
_entity_poly.pdbx_strand_id
1 'polypeptide(L)'
;MVNTTGFLTTLKTAVKTSITTNGTHIAVGTDNTTPAISDTALGAEVTRKAIQESTVGTSDIILSFYLNSTESNGNSLVEVGLLDNAVAGNLLVRDIFTSITKNSSTEVWIDIEEHVEVTQ
;
A
#
# COMPACT_ATOMS: atom_id res chain seq x y z
N MET A 1 22.58 9.47 -26.77
CA MET A 1 22.92 8.75 -25.52
C MET A 1 22.05 7.53 -25.41
N VAL A 2 22.64 6.42 -25.04
CA VAL A 2 21.91 5.15 -24.85
C VAL A 2 22.07 4.72 -23.39
N ASN A 3 20.95 4.44 -22.72
CA ASN A 3 20.97 3.86 -21.38
C ASN A 3 21.31 2.37 -21.47
N THR A 4 22.27 1.94 -20.68
CA THR A 4 22.68 0.55 -20.65
C THR A 4 21.75 -0.27 -19.72
N THR A 5 21.73 -1.59 -19.91
CA THR A 5 21.01 -2.51 -19.02
C THR A 5 21.46 -2.36 -17.58
N GLY A 6 22.77 -2.13 -17.34
CA GLY A 6 23.28 -1.90 -15.98
C GLY A 6 22.70 -0.64 -15.33
N PHE A 7 22.59 0.45 -16.08
CA PHE A 7 21.96 1.68 -15.55
C PHE A 7 20.47 1.47 -15.26
N LEU A 8 19.73 0.84 -16.17
CA LEU A 8 18.31 0.59 -15.99
C LEU A 8 18.04 -0.31 -14.77
N THR A 9 18.87 -1.32 -14.56
CA THR A 9 18.80 -2.19 -13.37
C THR A 9 19.05 -1.39 -12.09
N THR A 10 20.05 -0.52 -12.08
CA THR A 10 20.37 0.33 -10.94
C THR A 10 19.21 1.29 -10.63
N LEU A 11 18.62 1.91 -11.66
CA LEU A 11 17.49 2.81 -11.49
C LEU A 11 16.27 2.08 -10.93
N LYS A 12 15.95 0.90 -11.45
CA LYS A 12 14.84 0.07 -10.94
C LYS A 12 15.05 -0.29 -9.47
N THR A 13 16.26 -0.68 -9.09
CA THR A 13 16.60 -1.00 -7.70
C THR A 13 16.44 0.21 -6.79
N ALA A 14 16.87 1.39 -7.23
CA ALA A 14 16.72 2.63 -6.47
C ALA A 14 15.25 2.98 -6.21
N VAL A 15 14.38 2.84 -7.21
CA VAL A 15 12.94 3.06 -7.06
C VAL A 15 12.33 2.07 -6.08
N LYS A 16 12.64 0.78 -6.18
CA LYS A 16 12.16 -0.24 -5.25
C LYS A 16 12.61 0.06 -3.81
N THR A 17 13.85 0.44 -3.62
CA THR A 17 14.38 0.80 -2.31
C THR A 17 13.66 2.02 -1.74
N SER A 18 13.37 3.02 -2.57
CA SER A 18 12.61 4.20 -2.15
C SER A 18 11.21 3.83 -1.66
N ILE A 19 10.51 2.97 -2.37
CA ILE A 19 9.17 2.52 -1.97
C ILE A 19 9.23 1.76 -0.65
N THR A 20 10.14 0.81 -0.50
CA THR A 20 10.23 -0.01 0.72
C THR A 20 10.75 0.77 1.92
N THR A 21 11.55 1.82 1.70
CA THR A 21 12.05 2.68 2.78
C THR A 21 10.97 3.65 3.26
N ASN A 22 10.18 4.23 2.36
CA ASN A 22 9.20 5.25 2.68
C ASN A 22 7.80 4.69 2.97
N GLY A 23 7.39 3.62 2.31
CA GLY A 23 6.12 2.97 2.58
C GLY A 23 6.20 2.07 3.79
N THR A 24 5.90 2.60 4.97
CA THR A 24 6.08 1.93 6.25
C THR A 24 4.80 1.44 6.90
N HIS A 25 3.67 2.03 6.53
CA HIS A 25 2.37 1.74 7.14
C HIS A 25 1.31 1.57 6.07
N ILE A 26 0.38 0.67 6.35
CA ILE A 26 -0.82 0.49 5.52
C ILE A 26 -2.04 0.82 6.39
N ALA A 27 -2.98 1.55 5.80
CA ALA A 27 -4.25 1.89 6.43
C ALA A 27 -5.40 1.38 5.59
N VAL A 28 -6.51 1.11 6.25
CA VAL A 28 -7.77 0.76 5.61
C VAL A 28 -8.87 1.70 6.08
N GLY A 29 -9.91 1.85 5.28
CA GLY A 29 -11.00 2.76 5.59
C GLY A 29 -12.29 2.40 4.89
N THR A 30 -13.27 3.28 5.02
CA THR A 30 -14.66 3.04 4.63
C THR A 30 -15.16 3.99 3.52
N ASP A 31 -14.29 4.80 2.93
CA ASP A 31 -14.68 5.71 1.85
C ASP A 31 -14.38 5.10 0.48
N ASN A 32 -15.40 5.00 -0.37
CA ASN A 32 -15.31 4.44 -1.71
C ASN A 32 -15.19 5.50 -2.81
N THR A 33 -14.86 6.74 -2.47
CA THR A 33 -14.61 7.79 -3.47
C THR A 33 -13.46 7.36 -4.39
N THR A 34 -13.62 7.59 -5.68
CA THR A 34 -12.61 7.24 -6.68
C THR A 34 -11.26 7.86 -6.32
N PRO A 35 -10.18 7.06 -6.30
CA PRO A 35 -8.84 7.59 -6.03
C PRO A 35 -8.43 8.68 -7.02
N ALA A 36 -7.76 9.70 -6.51
CA ALA A 36 -7.25 10.81 -7.31
C ALA A 36 -5.80 11.11 -6.94
N ILE A 37 -5.05 11.62 -7.91
CA ILE A 37 -3.64 11.99 -7.70
C ILE A 37 -3.48 13.09 -6.64
N SER A 38 -4.55 13.85 -6.40
CA SER A 38 -4.58 14.90 -5.38
C SER A 38 -4.91 14.40 -3.97
N ASP A 39 -5.18 13.12 -3.80
CA ASP A 39 -5.47 12.56 -2.49
C ASP A 39 -4.25 12.68 -1.58
N THR A 40 -4.47 13.15 -0.35
CA THR A 40 -3.42 13.33 0.66
C THR A 40 -3.63 12.43 1.88
N ALA A 41 -4.77 11.76 1.95
CA ALA A 41 -5.14 10.85 3.04
C ALA A 41 -6.23 9.90 2.54
N LEU A 42 -6.52 8.85 3.31
CA LEU A 42 -7.74 8.08 3.10
C LEU A 42 -8.96 8.95 3.37
N GLY A 43 -10.07 8.67 2.69
CA GLY A 43 -11.30 9.42 2.88
C GLY A 43 -11.91 9.22 4.27
N ALA A 44 -11.83 7.99 4.79
CA ALA A 44 -12.37 7.63 6.11
C ALA A 44 -11.52 6.52 6.73
N GLU A 45 -10.33 6.86 7.18
CA GLU A 45 -9.40 5.89 7.77
C GLU A 45 -9.96 5.28 9.06
N VAL A 46 -9.90 3.96 9.16
CA VAL A 46 -10.35 3.19 10.33
C VAL A 46 -9.17 2.67 11.13
N THR A 47 -8.20 2.05 10.47
CA THR A 47 -7.07 1.39 11.14
C THR A 47 -5.81 1.56 10.30
N ARG A 48 -4.70 1.86 10.97
CA ARG A 48 -3.37 1.94 10.37
C ARG A 48 -2.41 1.07 11.16
N LYS A 49 -1.63 0.26 10.46
CA LYS A 49 -0.63 -0.62 11.08
C LYS A 49 0.66 -0.59 10.28
N ALA A 50 1.76 -0.90 10.95
CA ALA A 50 3.01 -1.18 10.26
C ALA A 50 2.82 -2.35 9.29
N ILE A 51 3.56 -2.34 8.19
CA ILE A 51 3.53 -3.40 7.19
C ILE A 51 3.87 -4.74 7.85
N GLN A 52 3.04 -5.76 7.61
CA GLN A 52 3.21 -7.10 8.17
C GLN A 52 4.36 -7.84 7.49
N GLU A 53 4.39 -7.80 6.16
CA GLU A 53 5.41 -8.44 5.33
C GLU A 53 5.73 -7.57 4.13
N SER A 54 6.99 -7.65 3.69
CA SER A 54 7.47 -6.96 2.50
C SER A 54 8.27 -7.94 1.66
N THR A 55 7.90 -8.12 0.40
CA THR A 55 8.59 -8.97 -0.55
C THR A 55 9.04 -8.14 -1.73
N VAL A 56 10.34 -8.17 -2.05
CA VAL A 56 10.92 -7.43 -3.16
C VAL A 56 11.37 -8.42 -4.23
N GLY A 57 10.68 -8.40 -5.37
CA GLY A 57 11.05 -9.18 -6.56
C GLY A 57 11.88 -8.36 -7.54
N THR A 58 12.11 -8.93 -8.72
CA THR A 58 12.90 -8.26 -9.78
C THR A 58 12.22 -6.97 -10.25
N SER A 59 10.90 -7.00 -10.44
CA SER A 59 10.13 -5.87 -10.95
C SER A 59 8.95 -5.50 -10.06
N ASP A 60 8.69 -6.26 -9.00
CA ASP A 60 7.52 -6.08 -8.17
C ASP A 60 7.90 -5.95 -6.70
N ILE A 61 7.10 -5.21 -5.97
CA ILE A 61 7.16 -5.12 -4.52
C ILE A 61 5.76 -5.45 -4.02
N ILE A 62 5.67 -6.36 -3.05
CA ILE A 62 4.41 -6.72 -2.39
C ILE A 62 4.52 -6.33 -0.94
N LEU A 63 3.61 -5.46 -0.49
CA LEU A 63 3.53 -5.00 0.89
C LEU A 63 2.22 -5.52 1.48
N SER A 64 2.32 -6.31 2.54
CA SER A 64 1.16 -7.01 3.12
C SER A 64 0.69 -6.38 4.41
N PHE A 65 -0.62 -6.31 4.57
CA PHE A 65 -1.33 -5.80 5.73
C PHE A 65 -2.26 -6.90 6.27
N TYR A 66 -2.30 -7.04 7.58
CA TYR A 66 -3.11 -8.08 8.21
C TYR A 66 -3.95 -7.53 9.36
N LEU A 67 -5.24 -7.87 9.32
CA LEU A 67 -6.17 -7.61 10.41
C LEU A 67 -6.63 -8.93 11.01
N ASN A 68 -6.41 -9.09 12.31
CA ASN A 68 -6.89 -10.27 13.03
C ASN A 68 -8.39 -10.18 13.38
N SER A 69 -8.92 -11.19 14.01
CA SER A 69 -10.35 -11.28 14.33
C SER A 69 -10.87 -10.21 15.30
N THR A 70 -9.99 -9.48 15.98
CA THR A 70 -10.37 -8.45 16.96
C THR A 70 -10.26 -7.02 16.43
N GLU A 71 -9.65 -6.84 15.26
CA GLU A 71 -9.34 -5.51 14.72
C GLU A 71 -10.38 -5.03 13.73
N SER A 72 -10.72 -3.74 13.79
CA SER A 72 -11.62 -3.05 12.86
C SER A 72 -13.02 -3.63 12.73
N ASN A 73 -13.48 -4.39 13.70
CA ASN A 73 -14.79 -5.03 13.67
C ASN A 73 -15.93 -3.99 13.59
N GLY A 74 -16.98 -4.33 12.85
CA GLY A 74 -18.13 -3.46 12.63
C GLY A 74 -17.99 -2.53 11.44
N ASN A 75 -16.90 -2.63 10.66
CA ASN A 75 -16.64 -1.76 9.51
C ASN A 75 -16.75 -2.51 8.21
N SER A 76 -17.27 -1.83 7.18
CA SER A 76 -17.23 -2.27 5.78
C SER A 76 -16.03 -1.59 5.12
N LEU A 77 -14.95 -2.33 4.98
CA LEU A 77 -13.69 -1.82 4.44
C LEU A 77 -13.75 -1.76 2.92
N VAL A 78 -13.42 -0.62 2.34
CA VAL A 78 -13.48 -0.40 0.89
C VAL A 78 -12.27 0.35 0.33
N GLU A 79 -11.41 0.92 1.18
CA GLU A 79 -10.22 1.65 0.73
C GLU A 79 -8.98 1.16 1.46
N VAL A 80 -7.84 1.31 0.80
CA VAL A 80 -6.52 0.98 1.34
C VAL A 80 -5.54 2.05 0.93
N GLY A 81 -4.57 2.34 1.79
CA GLY A 81 -3.50 3.29 1.49
C GLY A 81 -2.16 2.86 2.03
N LEU A 82 -1.11 3.30 1.35
CA LEU A 82 0.27 3.17 1.79
C LEU A 82 0.75 4.53 2.25
N LEU A 83 1.29 4.60 3.46
CA LEU A 83 1.72 5.84 4.10
C LEU A 83 3.15 5.71 4.63
N ASP A 84 3.80 6.85 4.82
CA ASP A 84 5.19 6.91 5.28
C ASP A 84 5.33 7.13 6.79
N ASN A 85 4.24 7.13 7.54
CA ASN A 85 4.27 7.40 8.97
C ASN A 85 3.13 6.68 9.71
N ALA A 86 3.33 6.42 10.98
CA ALA A 86 2.33 5.82 11.88
C ALA A 86 1.14 6.76 12.12
N VAL A 87 1.36 8.08 12.07
CA VAL A 87 0.35 9.12 12.30
C VAL A 87 0.57 10.23 11.28
N ALA A 88 -0.51 10.73 10.68
CA ALA A 88 -0.42 11.74 9.63
C ALA A 88 0.52 11.27 8.49
N GLY A 89 1.51 12.06 8.11
CA GLY A 89 2.48 11.69 7.07
C GLY A 89 1.92 11.83 5.65
N ASN A 90 2.67 11.32 4.69
CA ASN A 90 2.31 11.39 3.28
C ASN A 90 1.64 10.11 2.82
N LEU A 91 0.56 10.27 2.07
CA LEU A 91 -0.10 9.18 1.37
C LEU A 91 0.66 8.92 0.06
N LEU A 92 1.15 7.70 -0.11
CA LEU A 92 1.92 7.30 -1.29
C LEU A 92 1.05 6.59 -2.32
N VAL A 93 0.11 5.78 -1.85
CA VAL A 93 -0.82 5.02 -2.70
C VAL A 93 -2.18 5.03 -2.03
N ARG A 94 -3.24 5.17 -2.82
CA ARG A 94 -4.61 4.92 -2.38
C ARG A 94 -5.36 4.15 -3.46
N ASP A 95 -6.08 3.13 -3.04
CA ASP A 95 -6.93 2.35 -3.93
C ASP A 95 -8.23 1.96 -3.22
N ILE A 96 -9.21 1.56 -4.00
CA ILE A 96 -10.49 1.07 -3.49
C ILE A 96 -10.71 -0.36 -3.97
N PHE A 97 -11.48 -1.11 -3.21
CA PHE A 97 -11.77 -2.52 -3.50
C PHE A 97 -13.23 -2.85 -3.14
N THR A 98 -13.67 -4.04 -3.55
CA THR A 98 -15.00 -4.53 -3.20
C THR A 98 -15.12 -4.66 -1.68
N SER A 99 -16.19 -4.11 -1.12
CA SER A 99 -16.42 -4.05 0.33
C SER A 99 -16.22 -5.40 1.03
N ILE A 100 -15.45 -5.36 2.11
CA ILE A 100 -15.25 -6.48 3.02
C ILE A 100 -15.84 -6.10 4.38
N THR A 101 -16.85 -6.82 4.83
CA THR A 101 -17.40 -6.64 6.16
C THR A 101 -16.49 -7.31 7.19
N LYS A 102 -15.88 -6.52 8.05
CA LYS A 102 -14.98 -7.01 9.09
C LYS A 102 -15.74 -7.30 10.39
N ASN A 103 -15.62 -8.51 10.89
CA ASN A 103 -16.24 -8.94 12.15
C ASN A 103 -15.31 -9.93 12.89
N SER A 104 -15.75 -10.41 14.05
CA SER A 104 -14.96 -11.28 14.91
C SER A 104 -14.71 -12.67 14.33
N SER A 105 -15.38 -13.03 13.23
CA SER A 105 -15.17 -14.30 12.52
C SER A 105 -14.31 -14.13 11.27
N THR A 106 -13.79 -12.91 11.02
CA THR A 106 -13.09 -12.56 9.78
C THR A 106 -11.67 -12.10 10.09
N GLU A 107 -10.71 -12.65 9.34
CA GLU A 107 -9.35 -12.14 9.26
C GLU A 107 -9.14 -11.62 7.84
N VAL A 108 -8.38 -10.53 7.68
CA VAL A 108 -8.19 -9.89 6.39
C VAL A 108 -6.72 -9.73 6.08
N TRP A 109 -6.31 -10.21 4.92
CA TRP A 109 -5.00 -9.92 4.32
C TRP A 109 -5.21 -9.04 3.11
N ILE A 110 -4.46 -7.95 3.02
CA ILE A 110 -4.46 -7.07 1.86
C ILE A 110 -3.02 -6.91 1.40
N ASP A 111 -2.78 -7.17 0.13
CA ASP A 111 -1.50 -6.96 -0.51
C ASP A 111 -1.55 -5.74 -1.41
N ILE A 112 -0.62 -4.82 -1.22
CA ILE A 112 -0.36 -3.74 -2.17
C ILE A 112 0.80 -4.19 -3.04
N GLU A 113 0.54 -4.34 -4.33
CA GLU A 113 1.56 -4.72 -5.31
C GLU A 113 1.94 -3.52 -6.16
N GLU A 114 3.22 -3.17 -6.12
CA GLU A 114 3.78 -2.11 -6.95
C GLU A 114 4.71 -2.71 -8.01
N HIS A 115 4.41 -2.42 -9.27
CA HIS A 115 5.22 -2.85 -10.39
C HIS A 115 6.17 -1.72 -10.81
N VAL A 116 7.46 -2.03 -10.88
CA VAL A 116 8.48 -1.07 -11.29
C VAL A 116 9.04 -1.49 -12.64
N GLU A 117 8.79 -0.69 -13.65
CA GLU A 117 9.28 -0.92 -15.00
C GLU A 117 10.05 0.30 -15.50
N VAL A 118 11.24 0.07 -16.04
CA VAL A 118 12.06 1.11 -16.65
C VAL A 118 12.30 0.71 -18.09
N THR A 119 11.83 1.55 -19.00
CA THR A 119 11.94 1.32 -20.46
C THR A 119 12.68 2.46 -21.12
N GLN A 120 13.20 2.18 -22.32
CA GLN A 120 13.79 3.19 -23.18
C GLN A 120 12.86 3.53 -24.33
#